data_508247947cdf20f1f044a11933174634
#
_entry.id   508247947cdf20f1f044a11933174634
#
_cell.length_a   1.000
_cell.length_b   1.000
_cell.length_c   1.000
_cell.angle_alpha   90.00
_cell.angle_beta   90.00
_cell.angle_gamma   90.00
#
_symmetry.space_group_name_H-M   'P 1'
#
loop_
_entity.id
_entity.type
_entity.pdbx_description
1 polymer ?
#
loop_
_entity_poly.entity_id
_entity_poly.type
_entity_poly.pdbx_seq_one_letter_code
_entity_poly.pdbx_strand_id
1 'polypeptide(L)'
;MEIANLVLEYIKVLAWPFTVVFILIAFRKEVSKLFDKTKKLELPGGISLEVFEEKIQEAKQIAKEVEKEERPELAEIRKTKEIHIIKTDADVNKRMLELGLKPSPSGLQISYYQELASKDPRLALAGLRIDLELMLKNLAKGFQLEIDTKSSIRQINNELRERGAISNKQYELINKLLQISNAAVHGIEVSEEQANEVFEIMRILVQDYMNWLSWGFP
;
A
#
# COMPACT_ATOMS: atom_id res chain seq x y z
N MET A 1 -56.23 47.36 -6.37
CA MET A 1 -55.99 45.95 -6.74
C MET A 1 -54.53 45.69 -7.20
N GLU A 2 -53.85 46.64 -7.85
CA GLU A 2 -52.48 46.47 -8.35
C GLU A 2 -51.44 46.24 -7.23
N ILE A 3 -51.48 47.01 -6.13
CA ILE A 3 -50.52 46.91 -5.04
C ILE A 3 -50.61 45.50 -4.32
N ALA A 4 -51.83 44.98 -4.18
CA ALA A 4 -51.99 43.65 -3.58
C ALA A 4 -51.43 42.54 -4.47
N ASN A 5 -51.55 42.63 -5.76
CA ASN A 5 -50.97 41.69 -6.71
C ASN A 5 -49.43 41.77 -6.71
N LEU A 6 -48.89 42.98 -6.67
CA LEU A 6 -47.43 43.19 -6.58
C LEU A 6 -46.84 42.59 -5.33
N VAL A 7 -47.48 42.79 -4.18
CA VAL A 7 -47.06 42.18 -2.89
C VAL A 7 -47.11 40.65 -2.94
N LEU A 8 -48.12 40.08 -3.58
CA LEU A 8 -48.30 38.64 -3.73
C LEU A 8 -47.22 38.02 -4.62
N GLU A 9 -46.77 38.73 -5.68
CA GLU A 9 -45.67 38.31 -6.54
C GLU A 9 -44.32 38.33 -5.78
N TYR A 10 -44.06 39.37 -4.98
CA TYR A 10 -42.83 39.41 -4.13
C TYR A 10 -42.82 38.28 -3.10
N ILE A 11 -43.97 37.99 -2.47
CA ILE A 11 -44.06 36.86 -1.50
C ILE A 11 -43.78 35.51 -2.19
N LYS A 12 -44.32 35.30 -3.40
CA LYS A 12 -44.06 34.07 -4.15
C LYS A 12 -42.60 33.93 -4.52
N VAL A 13 -41.92 34.99 -4.95
CA VAL A 13 -40.49 34.98 -5.33
C VAL A 13 -39.60 34.75 -4.08
N LEU A 14 -39.96 35.34 -2.94
CA LEU A 14 -39.17 35.23 -1.71
C LEU A 14 -39.48 33.94 -0.89
N ALA A 15 -40.61 33.31 -1.12
CA ALA A 15 -40.99 32.11 -0.36
C ALA A 15 -40.00 30.97 -0.50
N TRP A 16 -39.50 30.72 -1.71
CA TRP A 16 -38.58 29.60 -1.92
C TRP A 16 -37.18 29.84 -1.30
N PRO A 17 -36.53 31.04 -1.39
CA PRO A 17 -35.27 31.29 -0.72
C PRO A 17 -35.41 31.18 0.83
N PHE A 18 -36.52 31.72 1.39
CA PHE A 18 -36.79 31.58 2.82
C PHE A 18 -36.98 30.13 3.24
N THR A 19 -37.68 29.33 2.43
CA THR A 19 -37.85 27.88 2.70
C THR A 19 -36.50 27.16 2.71
N VAL A 20 -35.60 27.44 1.75
CA VAL A 20 -34.25 26.84 1.69
C VAL A 20 -33.42 27.24 2.92
N VAL A 21 -33.40 28.54 3.27
CA VAL A 21 -32.70 29.01 4.46
C VAL A 21 -33.24 28.38 5.74
N PHE A 22 -34.58 28.28 5.84
CA PHE A 22 -35.24 27.63 6.99
C PHE A 22 -34.85 26.16 7.10
N ILE A 23 -34.84 25.40 5.99
CA ILE A 23 -34.40 24.00 5.94
C ILE A 23 -32.93 23.89 6.37
N LEU A 24 -32.05 24.73 5.87
CA LEU A 24 -30.64 24.72 6.26
C LEU A 24 -30.43 25.01 7.73
N ILE A 25 -31.21 25.94 8.31
CA ILE A 25 -31.15 26.26 9.75
C ILE A 25 -31.74 25.12 10.58
N ALA A 26 -32.91 24.58 10.17
CA ALA A 26 -33.59 23.51 10.89
C ALA A 26 -32.76 22.21 10.92
N PHE A 27 -32.14 21.89 9.82
CA PHE A 27 -31.32 20.65 9.64
C PHE A 27 -29.81 20.87 9.79
N ARG A 28 -29.38 22.05 10.29
CA ARG A 28 -27.95 22.38 10.40
C ARG A 28 -27.14 21.31 11.16
N LYS A 29 -27.74 20.68 12.20
CA LYS A 29 -27.10 19.62 12.99
C LYS A 29 -26.96 18.32 12.19
N GLU A 30 -27.95 17.98 11.40
CA GLU A 30 -27.93 16.82 10.52
C GLU A 30 -26.99 17.02 9.34
N VAL A 31 -26.99 18.21 8.78
CA VAL A 31 -26.06 18.64 7.72
C VAL A 31 -24.62 18.64 8.26
N SER A 32 -24.40 19.19 9.47
CA SER A 32 -23.06 19.13 10.11
C SER A 32 -22.63 17.68 10.37
N LYS A 33 -23.52 16.81 10.86
CA LYS A 33 -23.22 15.38 11.03
C LYS A 33 -22.92 14.66 9.70
N LEU A 34 -23.56 15.09 8.60
CA LEU A 34 -23.23 14.60 7.27
C LEU A 34 -21.84 15.08 6.83
N PHE A 35 -21.49 16.34 7.09
CA PHE A 35 -20.13 16.85 6.84
C PHE A 35 -19.08 16.23 7.77
N ASP A 36 -19.40 15.91 9.02
CA ASP A 36 -18.51 15.15 9.90
C ASP A 36 -18.39 13.68 9.49
N LYS A 37 -19.45 13.09 8.92
CA LYS A 37 -19.39 11.77 8.28
C LYS A 37 -18.65 11.80 6.95
N THR A 38 -18.67 12.89 6.18
CA THR A 38 -17.90 13.03 4.95
C THR A 38 -16.42 13.31 5.21
N LYS A 39 -16.03 13.77 6.39
CA LYS A 39 -14.61 13.72 6.85
C LYS A 39 -14.14 12.29 7.11
N LYS A 40 -15.06 11.36 7.36
CA LYS A 40 -14.87 9.91 7.25
C LYS A 40 -15.36 9.43 5.89
N LEU A 41 -14.89 10.06 4.81
CA LEU A 41 -15.13 9.55 3.46
C LEU A 41 -14.50 8.17 3.38
N GLU A 42 -15.33 7.15 3.56
CA GLU A 42 -15.06 5.82 3.07
C GLU A 42 -15.06 5.91 1.55
N LEU A 43 -13.89 6.22 0.99
CA LEU A 43 -13.65 6.08 -0.44
C LEU A 43 -13.95 4.61 -0.84
N PRO A 44 -14.25 4.34 -2.11
CA PRO A 44 -14.37 2.98 -2.59
C PRO A 44 -13.10 2.20 -2.24
N GLY A 45 -13.15 1.41 -1.15
CA GLY A 45 -11.99 0.78 -0.52
C GLY A 45 -12.03 0.82 1.01
N GLY A 46 -12.95 1.60 1.63
CA GLY A 46 -13.25 1.55 3.08
C GLY A 46 -12.18 2.13 4.01
N ILE A 47 -11.23 2.92 3.52
CA ILE A 47 -10.13 3.48 4.33
C ILE A 47 -10.23 5.01 4.32
N SER A 48 -10.36 5.64 5.51
CA SER A 48 -10.25 7.09 5.69
C SER A 48 -8.77 7.52 5.74
N LEU A 49 -8.48 8.81 5.51
CA LEU A 49 -7.12 9.37 5.60
C LEU A 49 -6.48 9.09 6.98
N GLU A 50 -7.26 9.20 8.07
CA GLU A 50 -6.78 8.91 9.43
C GLU A 50 -6.39 7.43 9.59
N VAL A 51 -7.20 6.51 9.05
CA VAL A 51 -6.91 5.07 9.06
C VAL A 51 -5.75 4.72 8.14
N PHE A 52 -5.54 5.48 7.06
CA PHE A 52 -4.39 5.30 6.18
C PHE A 52 -3.08 5.64 6.90
N GLU A 53 -3.04 6.78 7.59
CA GLU A 53 -1.90 7.20 8.40
C GLU A 53 -1.62 6.19 9.54
N GLU A 54 -2.67 5.77 10.27
CA GLU A 54 -2.55 4.74 11.30
C GLU A 54 -1.91 3.45 10.76
N LYS A 55 -2.31 3.00 9.57
CA LYS A 55 -1.73 1.81 8.92
C LYS A 55 -0.25 1.97 8.58
N ILE A 56 0.19 3.16 8.17
CA ILE A 56 1.60 3.45 7.92
C ILE A 56 2.37 3.34 9.24
N GLN A 57 1.86 3.92 10.32
CA GLN A 57 2.52 3.86 11.63
C GLN A 57 2.56 2.44 12.20
N GLU A 58 1.50 1.66 12.05
CA GLU A 58 1.49 0.23 12.41
C GLU A 58 2.53 -0.56 11.59
N ALA A 59 2.56 -0.36 10.27
CA ALA A 59 3.55 -1.00 9.40
C ALA A 59 4.99 -0.64 9.80
N LYS A 60 5.24 0.61 10.20
CA LYS A 60 6.54 1.10 10.67
C LYS A 60 6.98 0.41 11.99
N GLN A 61 6.02 0.14 12.89
CA GLN A 61 6.31 -0.60 14.11
C GLN A 61 6.68 -2.06 13.80
N ILE A 62 5.87 -2.73 12.98
CA ILE A 62 6.14 -4.12 12.57
C ILE A 62 7.49 -4.20 11.84
N ALA A 63 7.80 -3.26 10.98
CA ALA A 63 9.06 -3.19 10.25
C ALA A 63 10.29 -3.17 11.19
N LYS A 64 10.23 -2.36 12.27
CA LYS A 64 11.29 -2.34 13.29
C LYS A 64 11.43 -3.67 14.05
N GLU A 65 10.34 -4.41 14.16
CA GLU A 65 10.37 -5.74 14.76
C GLU A 65 10.96 -6.78 13.82
N VAL A 66 10.64 -6.69 12.50
CA VAL A 66 11.25 -7.54 11.47
C VAL A 66 12.76 -7.33 11.40
N GLU A 67 13.22 -6.06 11.48
CA GLU A 67 14.65 -5.72 11.47
C GLU A 67 15.42 -6.33 12.66
N LYS A 68 14.76 -6.45 13.81
CA LYS A 68 15.36 -7.02 15.03
C LYS A 68 15.27 -8.55 15.12
N GLU A 69 14.52 -9.16 14.22
CA GLU A 69 14.30 -10.59 14.23
C GLU A 69 15.58 -11.33 13.83
N GLU A 70 16.20 -12.02 14.79
CA GLU A 70 17.33 -12.90 14.50
C GLU A 70 16.84 -14.12 13.73
N ARG A 71 17.47 -14.39 12.59
CA ARG A 71 17.19 -15.56 11.74
C ARG A 71 18.40 -16.48 11.71
N PRO A 72 18.52 -17.38 12.65
CA PRO A 72 19.65 -18.30 12.72
C PRO A 72 19.79 -19.16 11.44
N GLU A 73 18.66 -19.51 10.80
CA GLU A 73 18.63 -20.25 9.54
C GLU A 73 19.38 -19.54 8.40
N LEU A 74 19.21 -18.22 8.31
CA LEU A 74 19.92 -17.41 7.34
C LEU A 74 21.42 -17.32 7.63
N ALA A 75 21.80 -17.38 8.90
CA ALA A 75 23.21 -17.38 9.32
C ALA A 75 23.91 -18.68 8.93
N GLU A 76 23.22 -19.83 8.97
CA GLU A 76 23.75 -21.12 8.51
C GLU A 76 23.89 -21.17 6.98
N ILE A 77 22.88 -20.71 6.24
CA ILE A 77 22.90 -20.63 4.78
C ILE A 77 24.06 -19.75 4.32
N ARG A 78 24.31 -18.64 5.01
CA ARG A 78 25.44 -17.73 4.74
C ARG A 78 26.80 -18.41 4.82
N LYS A 79 26.94 -19.41 5.68
CA LYS A 79 28.22 -20.14 5.89
C LYS A 79 28.48 -21.21 4.83
N THR A 80 27.42 -21.72 4.20
CA THR A 80 27.47 -22.92 3.35
C THR A 80 27.36 -22.64 1.86
N LYS A 81 26.85 -21.48 1.45
CA LYS A 81 26.64 -21.13 0.04
C LYS A 81 27.59 -20.04 -0.46
N GLU A 82 28.04 -20.17 -1.69
CA GLU A 82 28.73 -19.08 -2.41
C GLU A 82 27.84 -17.86 -2.51
N ILE A 83 28.32 -16.73 -2.00
CA ILE A 83 27.58 -15.47 -2.03
C ILE A 83 27.72 -14.82 -3.41
N HIS A 84 26.63 -14.71 -4.14
CA HIS A 84 26.60 -13.89 -5.36
C HIS A 84 26.51 -12.41 -4.97
N ILE A 85 27.57 -11.64 -5.28
CA ILE A 85 27.57 -10.21 -4.98
C ILE A 85 26.74 -9.48 -6.03
N ILE A 86 25.56 -9.01 -5.62
CA ILE A 86 24.68 -8.17 -6.45
C ILE A 86 25.06 -6.71 -6.18
N LYS A 87 25.65 -6.03 -7.18
CA LYS A 87 26.16 -4.66 -7.04
C LYS A 87 25.29 -3.62 -7.73
N THR A 88 24.55 -4.00 -8.76
CA THR A 88 23.75 -3.10 -9.59
C THR A 88 22.37 -3.69 -9.86
N ASP A 89 21.44 -2.85 -10.30
CA ASP A 89 20.08 -3.28 -10.64
C ASP A 89 20.04 -4.23 -11.83
N ALA A 90 20.94 -4.03 -12.78
CA ALA A 90 21.14 -4.97 -13.89
C ALA A 90 21.54 -6.36 -13.35
N ASP A 91 22.36 -6.40 -12.29
CA ASP A 91 22.73 -7.64 -11.62
C ASP A 91 21.54 -8.29 -10.91
N VAL A 92 20.63 -7.52 -10.33
CA VAL A 92 19.39 -8.03 -9.70
C VAL A 92 18.55 -8.81 -10.71
N ASN A 93 18.19 -8.17 -11.81
CA ASN A 93 17.35 -8.79 -12.84
C ASN A 93 18.07 -9.95 -13.53
N LYS A 94 19.38 -9.83 -13.79
CA LYS A 94 20.20 -10.93 -14.32
C LYS A 94 20.15 -12.13 -13.36
N ARG A 95 20.34 -11.88 -12.04
CA ARG A 95 20.31 -12.95 -11.04
C ARG A 95 18.92 -13.59 -10.94
N MET A 96 17.85 -12.81 -11.00
CA MET A 96 16.50 -13.35 -11.07
C MET A 96 16.33 -14.29 -12.26
N LEU A 97 16.78 -13.90 -13.44
CA LEU A 97 16.70 -14.74 -14.66
C LEU A 97 17.54 -16.03 -14.54
N GLU A 98 18.75 -15.96 -13.98
CA GLU A 98 19.59 -17.11 -13.72
C GLU A 98 18.92 -18.15 -12.81
N LEU A 99 18.14 -17.67 -11.82
CA LEU A 99 17.33 -18.49 -10.91
C LEU A 99 15.97 -18.88 -11.50
N GLY A 100 15.71 -18.52 -12.76
CA GLY A 100 14.44 -18.78 -13.44
C GLY A 100 13.28 -17.95 -12.90
N LEU A 101 13.54 -16.88 -12.16
CA LEU A 101 12.54 -15.96 -11.59
C LEU A 101 12.15 -14.88 -12.61
N LYS A 102 11.05 -14.17 -12.33
CA LYS A 102 10.63 -13.05 -13.17
C LYS A 102 11.39 -11.79 -12.78
N PRO A 103 11.93 -11.03 -13.78
CA PRO A 103 12.61 -9.76 -13.50
C PRO A 103 11.64 -8.69 -12.98
N SER A 104 12.16 -7.78 -12.13
CA SER A 104 11.41 -6.62 -11.64
C SER A 104 11.46 -5.48 -12.65
N PRO A 105 10.34 -4.77 -12.90
CA PRO A 105 10.32 -3.58 -13.76
C PRO A 105 11.23 -2.45 -13.26
N SER A 106 11.36 -2.28 -11.94
CA SER A 106 12.18 -1.25 -11.30
C SER A 106 13.57 -1.74 -10.91
N GLY A 107 13.88 -3.04 -11.06
CA GLY A 107 15.08 -3.66 -10.49
C GLY A 107 15.07 -3.67 -8.96
N LEU A 108 13.90 -3.51 -8.33
CA LEU A 108 13.69 -3.37 -6.87
C LEU A 108 14.34 -2.10 -6.27
N GLN A 109 14.54 -1.05 -7.09
CA GLN A 109 15.13 0.21 -6.63
C GLN A 109 14.12 1.07 -5.88
N ILE A 110 14.35 1.29 -4.61
CA ILE A 110 13.54 2.21 -3.80
C ILE A 110 13.68 3.65 -4.30
N SER A 111 14.88 4.07 -4.74
CA SER A 111 15.14 5.40 -5.29
C SER A 111 14.30 5.71 -6.54
N TYR A 112 14.01 4.72 -7.39
CA TYR A 112 13.10 4.86 -8.52
C TYR A 112 11.70 5.29 -8.07
N TYR A 113 11.19 4.67 -7.01
CA TYR A 113 9.86 5.01 -6.46
C TYR A 113 9.87 6.36 -5.74
N GLN A 114 10.96 6.73 -5.08
CA GLN A 114 11.12 8.05 -4.46
C GLN A 114 11.09 9.16 -5.51
N GLU A 115 11.80 8.99 -6.64
CA GLU A 115 11.75 9.93 -7.75
C GLU A 115 10.34 10.00 -8.39
N LEU A 116 9.67 8.88 -8.53
CA LEU A 116 8.29 8.85 -9.04
C LEU A 116 7.31 9.53 -8.09
N ALA A 117 7.48 9.36 -6.77
CA ALA A 117 6.61 9.95 -5.75
C ALA A 117 6.65 11.47 -5.72
N SER A 118 7.77 12.10 -6.09
CA SER A 118 7.85 13.56 -6.22
C SER A 118 6.91 14.11 -7.32
N LYS A 119 6.47 13.27 -8.24
CA LYS A 119 5.54 13.62 -9.34
C LYS A 119 4.13 13.11 -9.09
N ASP A 120 4.00 11.84 -8.69
CA ASP A 120 2.73 11.19 -8.37
C ASP A 120 2.95 10.11 -7.30
N PRO A 121 2.69 10.42 -6.01
CA PRO A 121 2.86 9.47 -4.92
C PRO A 121 1.99 8.21 -5.04
N ARG A 122 0.78 8.34 -5.61
CA ARG A 122 -0.12 7.19 -5.78
C ARG A 122 0.38 6.23 -6.84
N LEU A 123 0.88 6.78 -7.95
CA LEU A 123 1.47 5.97 -9.02
C LEU A 123 2.73 5.25 -8.51
N ALA A 124 3.54 5.91 -7.70
CA ALA A 124 4.70 5.32 -7.06
C ALA A 124 4.34 4.14 -6.15
N LEU A 125 3.30 4.28 -5.31
CA LEU A 125 2.80 3.19 -4.47
C LEU A 125 2.14 2.06 -5.28
N ALA A 126 1.50 2.36 -6.41
CA ALA A 126 0.98 1.34 -7.32
C ALA A 126 2.12 0.52 -7.94
N GLY A 127 3.20 1.18 -8.37
CA GLY A 127 4.39 0.52 -8.87
C GLY A 127 5.08 -0.36 -7.81
N LEU A 128 5.23 0.17 -6.59
CA LEU A 128 5.77 -0.59 -5.46
C LEU A 128 4.96 -1.85 -5.17
N ARG A 129 3.64 -1.77 -5.27
CA ARG A 129 2.76 -2.93 -5.11
C ARG A 129 3.04 -4.01 -6.16
N ILE A 130 3.29 -3.63 -7.42
CA ILE A 130 3.62 -4.57 -8.49
C ILE A 130 4.91 -5.33 -8.14
N ASP A 131 5.92 -4.64 -7.67
CA ASP A 131 7.17 -5.28 -7.25
C ASP A 131 7.00 -6.15 -6.01
N LEU A 132 6.21 -5.73 -5.03
CA LEU A 132 5.90 -6.55 -3.86
C LEU A 132 5.19 -7.86 -4.26
N GLU A 133 4.20 -7.79 -5.14
CA GLU A 133 3.52 -8.99 -5.67
C GLU A 133 4.48 -9.89 -6.46
N LEU A 134 5.37 -9.29 -7.23
CA LEU A 134 6.39 -10.02 -7.98
C LEU A 134 7.37 -10.73 -7.03
N MET A 135 7.85 -10.03 -6.00
CA MET A 135 8.73 -10.62 -4.98
C MET A 135 8.09 -11.83 -4.33
N LEU A 136 6.82 -11.75 -3.92
CA LEU A 136 6.11 -12.86 -3.30
C LEU A 136 5.98 -14.06 -4.25
N LYS A 137 5.66 -13.82 -5.52
CA LYS A 137 5.59 -14.87 -6.54
C LYS A 137 6.97 -15.51 -6.80
N ASN A 138 8.02 -14.70 -6.82
CA ASN A 138 9.37 -15.18 -6.97
C ASN A 138 9.87 -15.95 -5.75
N LEU A 139 9.55 -15.50 -4.53
CA LEU A 139 9.82 -16.25 -3.29
C LEU A 139 9.15 -17.61 -3.34
N ALA A 140 7.86 -17.65 -3.65
CA ALA A 140 7.13 -18.89 -3.76
C ALA A 140 7.76 -19.85 -4.77
N LYS A 141 8.17 -19.36 -5.92
CA LYS A 141 8.87 -20.16 -6.93
C LYS A 141 10.25 -20.61 -6.44
N GLY A 142 11.01 -19.72 -5.82
CA GLY A 142 12.34 -20.03 -5.28
C GLY A 142 12.29 -21.10 -4.18
N PHE A 143 11.25 -21.07 -3.35
CA PHE A 143 10.98 -22.10 -2.33
C PHE A 143 10.24 -23.33 -2.88
N GLN A 144 10.08 -23.44 -4.19
CA GLN A 144 9.44 -24.57 -4.87
C GLN A 144 8.00 -24.85 -4.39
N LEU A 145 7.26 -23.80 -4.02
CA LEU A 145 5.87 -23.92 -3.62
C LEU A 145 4.99 -24.19 -4.84
N GLU A 146 4.13 -25.18 -4.78
CA GLU A 146 3.12 -25.44 -5.79
C GLU A 146 1.98 -24.43 -5.65
N ILE A 147 2.09 -23.32 -6.39
CA ILE A 147 1.08 -22.26 -6.40
C ILE A 147 0.31 -22.30 -7.69
N ASP A 148 -1.02 -22.41 -7.59
CA ASP A 148 -1.90 -22.27 -8.75
C ASP A 148 -1.72 -20.87 -9.37
N THR A 149 -1.73 -20.81 -10.69
CA THR A 149 -1.68 -19.54 -11.46
C THR A 149 -2.82 -18.59 -11.11
N LYS A 150 -3.90 -19.09 -10.53
CA LYS A 150 -5.06 -18.34 -10.06
C LYS A 150 -4.98 -17.91 -8.59
N SER A 151 -3.94 -18.31 -7.86
CA SER A 151 -3.81 -17.98 -6.45
C SER A 151 -3.71 -16.47 -6.26
N SER A 152 -4.51 -15.95 -5.35
CA SER A 152 -4.41 -14.55 -4.95
C SER A 152 -3.09 -14.28 -4.22
N ILE A 153 -2.61 -13.04 -4.25
CA ILE A 153 -1.38 -12.65 -3.56
C ILE A 153 -1.46 -12.91 -2.05
N ARG A 154 -2.67 -12.86 -1.48
CA ARG A 154 -2.92 -13.17 -0.08
C ARG A 154 -2.73 -14.64 0.24
N GLN A 155 -3.16 -15.52 -0.66
CA GLN A 155 -2.95 -16.98 -0.54
C GLN A 155 -1.46 -17.29 -0.64
N ILE A 156 -0.75 -16.68 -1.59
CA ILE A 156 0.70 -16.84 -1.74
C ILE A 156 1.43 -16.41 -0.46
N ASN A 157 1.07 -15.24 0.10
CA ASN A 157 1.68 -14.75 1.33
C ASN A 157 1.43 -15.69 2.52
N ASN A 158 0.22 -16.26 2.62
CA ASN A 158 -0.10 -17.23 3.66
C ASN A 158 0.69 -18.54 3.49
N GLU A 159 0.79 -19.07 2.29
CA GLU A 159 1.55 -20.30 2.00
C GLU A 159 3.05 -20.13 2.31
N LEU A 160 3.64 -18.97 1.95
CA LEU A 160 5.02 -18.65 2.30
C LEU A 160 5.25 -18.68 3.82
N ARG A 161 4.30 -18.14 4.60
CA ARG A 161 4.37 -18.20 6.07
C ARG A 161 4.23 -19.62 6.59
N GLU A 162 3.26 -20.39 6.12
CA GLU A 162 3.00 -21.75 6.57
C GLU A 162 4.17 -22.70 6.30
N ARG A 163 4.91 -22.44 5.22
CA ARG A 163 6.13 -23.17 4.87
C ARG A 163 7.40 -22.63 5.57
N GLY A 164 7.27 -21.59 6.38
CA GLY A 164 8.41 -20.98 7.05
C GLY A 164 9.36 -20.19 6.14
N ALA A 165 8.97 -19.92 4.89
CA ALA A 165 9.77 -19.12 3.95
C ALA A 165 9.85 -17.65 4.38
N ILE A 166 8.84 -17.16 5.10
CA ILE A 166 8.78 -15.85 5.73
C ILE A 166 8.32 -16.00 7.19
N SER A 167 8.74 -15.07 8.05
CA SER A 167 8.32 -15.05 9.45
C SER A 167 6.87 -14.53 9.59
N ASN A 168 6.25 -14.73 10.76
CA ASN A 168 4.94 -14.16 11.06
C ASN A 168 4.93 -12.64 10.95
N LYS A 169 5.99 -11.97 11.39
CA LYS A 169 6.12 -10.51 11.33
C LYS A 169 6.26 -10.01 9.89
N GLN A 170 7.03 -10.72 9.06
CA GLN A 170 7.10 -10.41 7.63
C GLN A 170 5.74 -10.59 6.95
N TYR A 171 5.01 -11.66 7.28
CA TYR A 171 3.66 -11.87 6.78
C TYR A 171 2.72 -10.72 7.14
N GLU A 172 2.75 -10.25 8.38
CA GLU A 172 1.96 -9.11 8.84
C GLU A 172 2.37 -7.81 8.11
N LEU A 173 3.67 -7.55 8.00
CA LEU A 173 4.20 -6.38 7.29
C LEU A 173 3.77 -6.36 5.84
N ILE A 174 3.88 -7.47 5.14
CA ILE A 174 3.45 -7.63 3.75
C ILE A 174 1.96 -7.33 3.62
N ASN A 175 1.12 -7.87 4.50
CA ASN A 175 -0.32 -7.60 4.49
C ASN A 175 -0.64 -6.12 4.71
N LYS A 176 0.08 -5.41 5.59
CA LYS A 176 -0.08 -3.96 5.80
C LYS A 176 0.33 -3.18 4.55
N LEU A 177 1.48 -3.49 3.94
CA LEU A 177 1.94 -2.84 2.71
C LEU A 177 0.97 -3.06 1.54
N LEU A 178 0.41 -4.26 1.40
CA LEU A 178 -0.63 -4.54 0.41
C LEU A 178 -1.89 -3.72 0.66
N GLN A 179 -2.32 -3.54 1.91
CA GLN A 179 -3.48 -2.72 2.26
C GLN A 179 -3.23 -1.24 1.96
N ILE A 180 -2.07 -0.71 2.34
CA ILE A 180 -1.66 0.68 2.09
C ILE A 180 -1.62 0.94 0.57
N SER A 181 -0.93 0.09 -0.18
CA SER A 181 -0.80 0.23 -1.63
C SER A 181 -2.15 0.09 -2.34
N ASN A 182 -3.04 -0.79 -1.88
CA ASN A 182 -4.40 -0.91 -2.38
C ASN A 182 -5.20 0.38 -2.17
N ALA A 183 -5.12 0.98 -0.98
CA ALA A 183 -5.82 2.21 -0.67
C ALA A 183 -5.38 3.35 -1.60
N ALA A 184 -4.07 3.47 -1.87
CA ALA A 184 -3.52 4.44 -2.81
C ALA A 184 -4.05 4.23 -4.25
N VAL A 185 -4.09 2.98 -4.74
CA VAL A 185 -4.64 2.64 -6.06
C VAL A 185 -6.15 2.95 -6.15
N HIS A 186 -6.88 2.79 -5.06
CA HIS A 186 -8.32 3.04 -5.00
C HIS A 186 -8.71 4.50 -4.68
N GLY A 187 -7.76 5.44 -4.74
CA GLY A 187 -8.06 6.87 -4.80
C GLY A 187 -7.90 7.63 -3.48
N ILE A 188 -7.27 7.04 -2.46
CA ILE A 188 -6.82 7.82 -1.30
C ILE A 188 -5.79 8.86 -1.76
N GLU A 189 -5.91 10.08 -1.27
CA GLU A 189 -4.86 11.09 -1.41
C GLU A 189 -3.67 10.68 -0.55
N VAL A 190 -2.49 10.69 -1.16
CA VAL A 190 -1.23 10.32 -0.52
C VAL A 190 -0.24 11.45 -0.73
N SER A 191 0.39 11.92 0.34
CA SER A 191 1.48 12.88 0.24
C SER A 191 2.79 12.18 -0.17
N GLU A 192 3.75 12.98 -0.65
CA GLU A 192 5.10 12.49 -0.97
C GLU A 192 5.79 11.92 0.28
N GLU A 193 5.61 12.57 1.44
CA GLU A 193 6.17 12.12 2.72
C GLU A 193 5.61 10.75 3.11
N GLN A 194 4.29 10.55 3.01
CA GLN A 194 3.64 9.28 3.30
C GLN A 194 4.12 8.16 2.37
N ALA A 195 4.27 8.45 1.07
CA ALA A 195 4.82 7.50 0.13
C ALA A 195 6.27 7.13 0.48
N ASN A 196 7.11 8.11 0.82
CA ASN A 196 8.48 7.88 1.23
C ASN A 196 8.58 7.04 2.52
N GLU A 197 7.70 7.24 3.50
CA GLU A 197 7.63 6.37 4.68
C GLU A 197 7.33 4.91 4.29
N VAL A 198 6.40 4.68 3.38
CA VAL A 198 6.09 3.33 2.88
C VAL A 198 7.28 2.70 2.14
N PHE A 199 8.05 3.47 1.39
CA PHE A 199 9.25 2.98 0.71
C PHE A 199 10.35 2.57 1.70
N GLU A 200 10.55 3.33 2.78
CA GLU A 200 11.50 2.96 3.82
C GLU A 200 11.09 1.64 4.52
N ILE A 201 9.79 1.44 4.75
CA ILE A 201 9.26 0.17 5.28
C ILE A 201 9.51 -0.98 4.29
N MET A 202 9.25 -0.76 3.00
CA MET A 202 9.46 -1.78 1.96
C MET A 202 10.94 -2.16 1.81
N ARG A 203 11.87 -1.23 2.05
CA ARG A 203 13.32 -1.47 1.99
C ARG A 203 13.75 -2.70 2.78
N ILE A 204 13.12 -2.94 3.94
CA ILE A 204 13.42 -4.08 4.82
C ILE A 204 13.11 -5.40 4.11
N LEU A 205 11.94 -5.50 3.47
CA LEU A 205 11.56 -6.70 2.71
C LEU A 205 12.42 -6.88 1.46
N VAL A 206 12.76 -5.79 0.78
CA VAL A 206 13.68 -5.83 -0.38
C VAL A 206 15.05 -6.35 0.05
N GLN A 207 15.58 -5.88 1.17
CA GLN A 207 16.88 -6.34 1.69
C GLN A 207 16.86 -7.85 1.99
N ASP A 208 15.80 -8.35 2.57
CA ASP A 208 15.63 -9.78 2.83
C ASP A 208 15.54 -10.59 1.54
N TYR A 209 14.79 -10.09 0.56
CA TYR A 209 14.70 -10.73 -0.74
C TYR A 209 16.04 -10.73 -1.48
N MET A 210 16.81 -9.64 -1.40
CA MET A 210 18.15 -9.55 -1.96
C MET A 210 19.12 -10.57 -1.34
N ASN A 211 18.96 -10.85 -0.05
CA ASN A 211 19.72 -11.91 0.60
C ASN A 211 19.41 -13.27 -0.03
N TRP A 212 18.14 -13.62 -0.23
CA TRP A 212 17.73 -14.85 -0.91
C TRP A 212 18.27 -14.94 -2.35
N LEU A 213 18.21 -13.84 -3.11
CA LEU A 213 18.80 -13.82 -4.46
C LEU A 213 20.31 -14.08 -4.43
N SER A 214 21.01 -13.51 -3.45
CA SER A 214 22.46 -13.64 -3.32
C SER A 214 22.90 -15.06 -2.99
N TRP A 215 22.16 -15.76 -2.11
CA TRP A 215 22.51 -17.12 -1.67
C TRP A 215 21.93 -18.23 -2.56
N GLY A 216 20.96 -17.90 -3.39
CA GLY A 216 20.09 -18.89 -4.02
C GLY A 216 19.11 -19.45 -3.00
N PHE A 217 17.95 -19.89 -3.48
CA PHE A 217 16.91 -20.48 -2.65
C PHE A 217 17.29 -21.91 -2.22
N PRO A 218 16.62 -22.49 -1.19
CA PRO A 218 16.85 -23.86 -0.75
C PRO A 218 16.76 -24.92 -1.80
#